data_26256e408229406625a0701efd0fb2ae
#
_entry.id   26256e408229406625a0701efd0fb2ae
#
_cell.length_a   1.000
_cell.length_b   1.000
_cell.length_c   1.000
_cell.angle_alpha   90.00
_cell.angle_beta   90.00
_cell.angle_gamma   90.00
#
_symmetry.space_group_name_H-M   'P 1'
#
loop_
_entity.id
_entity.type
_entity.pdbx_description
1 polymer ?
#
loop_
_entity_poly.entity_id
_entity_poly.type
_entity_poly.pdbx_seq_one_letter_code
_entity_poly.pdbx_strand_id
1 'polypeptide(L)'
;MNARGKIKQTLLELLKSTPADQLAVKTLVMEANISKQTLYNNFYGIMDVACEVVCDLFDEASEEYFGQENWMTGMKDALRMLDENREVMMHLWNSKWRYDIFRAVADHVYPIIVNGINECEAKAGLTVSDEDKTIIAGLYQDIFMGLITRYMRERMEQNPEELLKIYGSILEKDTAYGLRRICWPDDGVK
;
A
#
# COMPACT_ATOMS: atom_id res chain seq x y z
N MET A 1 -24.65 2.37 5.74
CA MET A 1 -23.31 2.98 5.72
C MET A 1 -23.19 3.94 6.88
N ASN A 2 -22.17 3.82 7.72
CA ASN A 2 -21.93 4.72 8.85
C ASN A 2 -21.36 6.07 8.36
N ALA A 3 -21.27 7.08 9.26
CA ALA A 3 -20.79 8.41 8.90
C ALA A 3 -19.35 8.38 8.33
N ARG A 4 -18.45 7.58 8.90
CA ARG A 4 -17.07 7.41 8.47
C ARG A 4 -16.98 6.90 7.02
N GLY A 5 -17.70 5.82 6.69
CA GLY A 5 -17.74 5.28 5.35
C GLY A 5 -18.34 6.26 4.32
N LYS A 6 -19.38 7.01 4.72
CA LYS A 6 -19.97 8.04 3.85
C LYS A 6 -18.98 9.15 3.52
N ILE A 7 -18.20 9.62 4.50
CA ILE A 7 -17.18 10.66 4.32
C ILE A 7 -16.09 10.17 3.35
N LYS A 8 -15.58 8.94 3.55
CA LYS A 8 -14.56 8.34 2.67
C LYS A 8 -15.05 8.20 1.23
N GLN A 9 -16.24 7.63 1.04
CA GLN A 9 -16.83 7.47 -0.28
C GLN A 9 -17.03 8.81 -0.99
N THR A 10 -17.53 9.83 -0.27
CA THR A 10 -17.70 11.16 -0.84
C THR A 10 -16.38 11.79 -1.26
N LEU A 11 -15.32 11.66 -0.45
CA LEU A 11 -14.01 12.16 -0.83
C LEU A 11 -13.46 11.44 -2.06
N LEU A 12 -13.59 10.11 -2.12
CA LEU A 12 -13.17 9.32 -3.27
C LEU A 12 -13.84 9.80 -4.56
N GLU A 13 -15.16 10.03 -4.54
CA GLU A 13 -15.88 10.56 -5.70
C GLU A 13 -15.44 11.98 -6.11
N LEU A 14 -15.21 12.85 -5.14
CA LEU A 14 -14.69 14.20 -5.41
C LEU A 14 -13.30 14.17 -6.04
N LEU A 15 -12.43 13.25 -5.59
CA LEU A 15 -11.08 13.10 -6.12
C LEU A 15 -11.04 12.59 -7.56
N LYS A 16 -12.10 11.98 -8.09
CA LYS A 16 -12.16 11.56 -9.50
C LYS A 16 -12.11 12.74 -10.47
N SER A 17 -12.58 13.91 -10.06
CA SER A 17 -12.69 15.08 -10.95
C SER A 17 -12.02 16.35 -10.42
N THR A 18 -11.58 16.36 -9.17
CA THR A 18 -11.07 17.56 -8.51
C THR A 18 -9.68 17.31 -7.92
N PRO A 19 -8.66 18.09 -8.29
CA PRO A 19 -7.35 18.03 -7.67
C PRO A 19 -7.42 18.17 -6.15
N ALA A 20 -6.68 17.34 -5.42
CA ALA A 20 -6.75 17.27 -3.97
C ALA A 20 -6.49 18.63 -3.27
N ASP A 21 -5.58 19.44 -3.82
CA ASP A 21 -5.27 20.77 -3.28
C ASP A 21 -6.41 21.80 -3.41
N GLN A 22 -7.39 21.55 -4.28
CA GLN A 22 -8.58 22.37 -4.45
C GLN A 22 -9.75 21.95 -3.54
N LEU A 23 -9.64 20.78 -2.92
CA LEU A 23 -10.68 20.27 -2.04
C LEU A 23 -10.63 20.96 -0.68
N ALA A 24 -11.77 21.50 -0.27
CA ALA A 24 -11.95 22.12 1.03
C ALA A 24 -12.88 21.28 1.92
N VAL A 25 -12.67 21.35 3.24
CA VAL A 25 -13.57 20.73 4.23
C VAL A 25 -15.03 21.12 3.98
N LYS A 26 -15.28 22.38 3.58
CA LYS A 26 -16.65 22.87 3.30
C LYS A 26 -17.30 22.07 2.17
N THR A 27 -16.58 21.81 1.08
CA THR A 27 -17.07 21.02 -0.05
C THR A 27 -17.40 19.60 0.39
N LEU A 28 -16.44 18.94 1.09
CA LEU A 28 -16.63 17.57 1.55
C LEU A 28 -17.88 17.41 2.45
N VAL A 29 -18.05 18.29 3.44
CA VAL A 29 -19.22 18.17 4.34
C VAL A 29 -20.55 18.47 3.66
N MET A 30 -20.56 19.38 2.67
CA MET A 30 -21.75 19.66 1.87
C MET A 30 -22.13 18.45 1.02
N GLU A 31 -21.21 17.91 0.24
CA GLU A 31 -21.45 16.77 -0.64
C GLU A 31 -21.78 15.49 0.16
N ALA A 32 -21.12 15.28 1.31
CA ALA A 32 -21.45 14.19 2.22
C ALA A 32 -22.77 14.42 2.99
N ASN A 33 -23.38 15.59 2.90
CA ASN A 33 -24.57 15.99 3.67
C ASN A 33 -24.41 15.66 5.17
N ILE A 34 -23.34 16.19 5.77
CA ILE A 34 -23.01 16.06 7.20
C ILE A 34 -22.64 17.43 7.79
N SER A 35 -22.54 17.50 9.12
CA SER A 35 -21.98 18.67 9.81
C SER A 35 -20.45 18.63 9.84
N LYS A 36 -19.81 19.81 9.98
CA LYS A 36 -18.35 19.88 10.29
C LYS A 36 -18.00 19.11 11.57
N GLN A 37 -18.88 19.18 12.57
CA GLN A 37 -18.70 18.44 13.82
C GLN A 37 -18.66 16.94 13.57
N THR A 38 -19.52 16.43 12.70
CA THR A 38 -19.53 15.01 12.31
C THR A 38 -18.21 14.62 11.63
N LEU A 39 -17.67 15.47 10.75
CA LEU A 39 -16.36 15.23 10.16
C LEU A 39 -15.27 15.12 11.24
N TYR A 40 -15.15 16.13 12.10
CA TYR A 40 -14.09 16.18 13.12
C TYR A 40 -14.25 15.16 14.26
N ASN A 41 -15.45 14.59 14.45
CA ASN A 41 -15.65 13.45 15.35
C ASN A 41 -15.09 12.14 14.77
N ASN A 42 -14.82 12.08 13.46
CA ASN A 42 -14.38 10.87 12.76
C ASN A 42 -12.94 10.99 12.22
N PHE A 43 -12.48 12.20 11.88
CA PHE A 43 -11.21 12.46 11.21
C PHE A 43 -10.61 13.79 11.68
N TYR A 44 -9.29 13.90 11.70
CA TYR A 44 -8.60 15.15 12.02
C TYR A 44 -8.72 16.21 10.92
N GLY A 45 -9.03 15.80 9.70
CA GLY A 45 -9.21 16.68 8.55
C GLY A 45 -9.32 15.92 7.25
N ILE A 46 -9.40 16.65 6.12
CA ILE A 46 -9.60 16.06 4.80
C ILE A 46 -8.41 15.21 4.34
N MET A 47 -7.18 15.57 4.73
CA MET A 47 -5.98 14.79 4.46
C MET A 47 -6.03 13.42 5.15
N ASP A 48 -6.48 13.39 6.40
CA ASP A 48 -6.66 12.15 7.17
C ASP A 48 -7.68 11.23 6.51
N VAL A 49 -8.79 11.79 6.00
CA VAL A 49 -9.75 11.03 5.18
C VAL A 49 -9.07 10.46 3.92
N ALA A 50 -8.23 11.24 3.25
CA ALA A 50 -7.53 10.79 2.05
C ALA A 50 -6.54 9.65 2.33
N CYS A 51 -5.81 9.72 3.45
CA CYS A 51 -4.94 8.63 3.89
C CYS A 51 -5.71 7.32 4.07
N GLU A 52 -6.86 7.36 4.77
CA GLU A 52 -7.67 6.17 4.96
C GLU A 52 -8.33 5.67 3.68
N VAL A 53 -8.77 6.58 2.79
CA VAL A 53 -9.31 6.17 1.48
C VAL A 53 -8.27 5.37 0.69
N VAL A 54 -7.02 5.83 0.67
CA VAL A 54 -5.96 5.10 -0.05
C VAL A 54 -5.65 3.76 0.62
N CYS A 55 -5.57 3.70 1.96
CA CYS A 55 -5.38 2.44 2.67
C CYS A 55 -6.52 1.44 2.41
N ASP A 56 -7.78 1.91 2.43
CA ASP A 56 -8.95 1.06 2.09
C ASP A 56 -8.84 0.49 0.65
N LEU A 57 -8.40 1.30 -0.33
CA LEU A 57 -8.21 0.82 -1.70
C LEU A 57 -7.12 -0.27 -1.80
N PHE A 58 -6.06 -0.16 -1.00
CA PHE A 58 -5.06 -1.21 -0.88
C PHE A 58 -5.63 -2.48 -0.22
N ASP A 59 -6.44 -2.34 0.84
CA ASP A 59 -7.10 -3.47 1.49
C ASP A 59 -8.06 -4.19 0.55
N GLU A 60 -8.93 -3.46 -0.15
CA GLU A 60 -9.87 -4.02 -1.13
C GLU A 60 -9.16 -4.77 -2.26
N ALA A 61 -8.02 -4.25 -2.74
CA ALA A 61 -7.22 -4.91 -3.76
C ALA A 61 -6.55 -6.18 -3.25
N SER A 62 -6.28 -6.27 -1.95
CA SER A 62 -5.50 -7.34 -1.34
C SER A 62 -6.32 -8.38 -0.58
N GLU A 63 -7.63 -8.16 -0.34
CA GLU A 63 -8.50 -9.10 0.37
C GLU A 63 -8.50 -10.52 -0.23
N GLU A 64 -8.25 -10.63 -1.53
CA GLU A 64 -8.25 -11.91 -2.23
C GLU A 64 -6.93 -12.69 -2.11
N TYR A 65 -5.81 -12.05 -1.69
CA TYR A 65 -4.46 -12.61 -1.87
C TYR A 65 -3.54 -12.56 -0.66
N PHE A 66 -3.87 -11.84 0.42
CA PHE A 66 -3.09 -11.86 1.66
C PHE A 66 -3.28 -13.16 2.42
N GLY A 67 -2.38 -14.09 2.21
CA GLY A 67 -2.36 -15.45 2.76
C GLY A 67 -1.86 -16.47 1.77
N GLN A 68 -1.58 -16.07 0.54
CA GLN A 68 -0.97 -16.90 -0.48
C GLN A 68 0.52 -16.55 -0.67
N GLU A 69 1.32 -17.55 -0.99
CA GLU A 69 2.78 -17.61 -0.98
C GLU A 69 3.52 -16.60 -1.87
N ASN A 70 2.86 -15.53 -2.38
CA ASN A 70 3.46 -14.73 -3.43
C ASN A 70 3.24 -13.23 -3.23
N TRP A 71 4.22 -12.55 -2.59
CA TRP A 71 4.25 -11.09 -2.48
C TRP A 71 4.17 -10.38 -3.85
N MET A 72 4.57 -11.06 -4.95
CA MET A 72 4.40 -10.55 -6.31
C MET A 72 2.94 -10.40 -6.71
N THR A 73 2.06 -11.26 -6.21
CA THR A 73 0.62 -11.14 -6.43
C THR A 73 0.08 -9.88 -5.76
N GLY A 74 0.43 -9.66 -4.48
CA GLY A 74 0.07 -8.42 -3.77
C GLY A 74 0.60 -7.16 -4.47
N MET A 75 1.81 -7.22 -5.03
CA MET A 75 2.36 -6.14 -5.83
C MET A 75 1.58 -5.91 -7.13
N LYS A 76 1.18 -6.99 -7.81
CA LYS A 76 0.35 -6.91 -9.02
C LYS A 76 -1.00 -6.25 -8.74
N ASP A 77 -1.63 -6.63 -7.65
CA ASP A 77 -2.92 -6.10 -7.26
C ASP A 77 -2.82 -4.63 -6.84
N ALA A 78 -1.75 -4.25 -6.15
CA ALA A 78 -1.45 -2.87 -5.84
C ALA A 78 -1.29 -2.01 -7.12
N LEU A 79 -0.52 -2.46 -8.11
CA LEU A 79 -0.35 -1.73 -9.36
C LEU A 79 -1.66 -1.65 -10.17
N ARG A 80 -2.45 -2.72 -10.18
CA ARG A 80 -3.77 -2.72 -10.81
C ARG A 80 -4.72 -1.74 -10.14
N MET A 81 -4.78 -1.73 -8.81
CA MET A 81 -5.58 -0.78 -8.04
C MET A 81 -5.20 0.67 -8.35
N LEU A 82 -3.89 0.97 -8.44
CA LEU A 82 -3.42 2.29 -8.83
C LEU A 82 -3.91 2.69 -10.22
N ASP A 83 -3.86 1.77 -11.18
CA ASP A 83 -4.32 2.01 -12.56
C ASP A 83 -5.84 2.22 -12.63
N GLU A 84 -6.62 1.39 -11.95
CA GLU A 84 -8.08 1.50 -11.87
C GLU A 84 -8.53 2.81 -11.20
N ASN A 85 -7.71 3.36 -10.29
CA ASN A 85 -7.95 4.62 -9.60
C ASN A 85 -7.02 5.76 -10.07
N ARG A 86 -6.54 5.69 -11.31
CA ARG A 86 -5.48 6.54 -11.85
C ARG A 86 -5.69 8.04 -11.59
N GLU A 87 -6.87 8.56 -11.86
CA GLU A 87 -7.17 9.99 -11.69
C GLU A 87 -7.08 10.41 -10.23
N VAL A 88 -7.69 9.63 -9.34
CA VAL A 88 -7.63 9.84 -7.89
C VAL A 88 -6.19 9.83 -7.41
N MET A 89 -5.45 8.81 -7.78
CA MET A 89 -4.07 8.62 -7.35
C MET A 89 -3.15 9.73 -7.88
N MET A 90 -3.34 10.16 -9.13
CA MET A 90 -2.58 11.27 -9.70
C MET A 90 -2.93 12.61 -9.06
N HIS A 91 -4.19 12.86 -8.68
CA HIS A 91 -4.58 14.05 -7.93
C HIS A 91 -3.93 14.10 -6.54
N LEU A 92 -3.85 12.95 -5.87
CA LEU A 92 -3.19 12.80 -4.56
C LEU A 92 -1.66 12.90 -4.69
N TRP A 93 -1.06 12.24 -5.68
CA TRP A 93 0.38 12.27 -5.95
C TRP A 93 0.91 13.68 -6.22
N ASN A 94 0.15 14.49 -6.94
CA ASN A 94 0.53 15.87 -7.30
C ASN A 94 0.14 16.89 -6.22
N SER A 95 -0.38 16.48 -5.07
CA SER A 95 -0.82 17.35 -3.98
C SER A 95 0.25 17.55 -2.91
N LYS A 96 0.01 18.54 -2.05
CA LYS A 96 0.78 18.76 -0.82
C LYS A 96 0.64 17.59 0.19
N TRP A 97 -0.36 16.74 0.07
CA TRP A 97 -0.61 15.59 0.94
C TRP A 97 0.20 14.36 0.56
N ARG A 98 0.93 14.38 -0.56
CA ARG A 98 1.68 13.24 -1.09
C ARG A 98 2.53 12.54 -0.05
N TYR A 99 3.29 13.28 0.75
CA TYR A 99 4.17 12.71 1.75
C TYR A 99 3.41 12.00 2.88
N ASP A 100 2.32 12.62 3.37
CA ASP A 100 1.50 12.04 4.44
C ASP A 100 0.79 10.77 3.98
N ILE A 101 0.26 10.77 2.75
CA ILE A 101 -0.37 9.59 2.14
C ILE A 101 0.66 8.48 1.94
N PHE A 102 1.84 8.81 1.43
CA PHE A 102 2.91 7.84 1.22
C PHE A 102 3.32 7.17 2.54
N ARG A 103 3.47 7.97 3.60
CA ARG A 103 3.77 7.45 4.94
C ARG A 103 2.63 6.58 5.48
N ALA A 104 1.37 7.02 5.33
CA ALA A 104 0.22 6.23 5.78
C ALA A 104 0.16 4.87 5.08
N VAL A 105 0.42 4.81 3.77
CA VAL A 105 0.50 3.55 3.02
C VAL A 105 1.66 2.69 3.52
N ALA A 106 2.84 3.27 3.74
CA ALA A 106 3.99 2.54 4.27
C ALA A 106 3.70 1.92 5.64
N ASP A 107 3.13 2.72 6.57
CA ASP A 107 2.74 2.25 7.90
C ASP A 107 1.65 1.17 7.83
N HIS A 108 0.76 1.25 6.84
CA HIS A 108 -0.34 0.31 6.62
C HIS A 108 0.14 -1.04 6.06
N VAL A 109 1.06 -1.04 5.10
CA VAL A 109 1.55 -2.29 4.48
C VAL A 109 2.59 -3.03 5.32
N TYR A 110 3.27 -2.34 6.24
CA TYR A 110 4.30 -2.96 7.07
C TYR A 110 3.84 -4.20 7.85
N PRO A 111 2.73 -4.15 8.64
CA PRO A 111 2.24 -5.33 9.36
C PRO A 111 1.83 -6.47 8.42
N ILE A 112 1.38 -6.16 7.22
CA ILE A 112 1.02 -7.16 6.22
C ILE A 112 2.28 -7.91 5.75
N ILE A 113 3.37 -7.19 5.50
CA ILE A 113 4.66 -7.77 5.14
C ILE A 113 5.19 -8.67 6.28
N VAL A 114 5.12 -8.19 7.53
CA VAL A 114 5.52 -8.98 8.70
C VAL A 114 4.72 -10.29 8.81
N ASN A 115 3.42 -10.25 8.59
CA ASN A 115 2.57 -11.43 8.58
C ASN A 115 2.99 -12.41 7.47
N GLY A 116 3.29 -11.92 6.26
CA GLY A 116 3.79 -12.75 5.17
C GLY A 116 5.13 -13.44 5.51
N ILE A 117 6.05 -12.74 6.18
CA ILE A 117 7.31 -13.32 6.65
C ILE A 117 7.06 -14.42 7.69
N ASN A 118 6.15 -14.20 8.65
CA ASN A 118 5.78 -15.20 9.66
C ASN A 118 5.17 -16.47 9.03
N GLU A 119 4.35 -16.32 8.00
CA GLU A 119 3.80 -17.46 7.25
C GLU A 119 4.89 -18.23 6.50
N CYS A 120 5.82 -17.53 5.85
CA CYS A 120 6.96 -18.17 5.18
C CYS A 120 7.85 -18.92 6.17
N GLU A 121 8.12 -18.34 7.33
CA GLU A 121 8.87 -18.96 8.43
C GLU A 121 8.21 -20.27 8.88
N ALA A 122 6.90 -20.21 9.17
CA ALA A 122 6.12 -21.37 9.61
C ALA A 122 6.11 -22.50 8.57
N LYS A 123 5.89 -22.17 7.30
CA LYS A 123 5.88 -23.15 6.19
C LYS A 123 7.25 -23.77 5.93
N ALA A 124 8.30 -23.00 6.08
CA ALA A 124 9.66 -23.46 5.87
C ALA A 124 10.25 -24.24 7.09
N GLY A 125 9.54 -24.22 8.23
CA GLY A 125 10.02 -24.82 9.49
C GLY A 125 11.27 -24.12 10.03
N LEU A 126 11.38 -22.82 9.78
CA LEU A 126 12.49 -21.97 10.21
C LEU A 126 12.15 -21.26 11.53
N THR A 127 13.17 -20.68 12.17
CA THR A 127 13.00 -19.74 13.27
C THR A 127 13.90 -18.53 12.99
N VAL A 128 13.25 -17.39 12.71
CA VAL A 128 13.91 -16.11 12.40
C VAL A 128 13.83 -15.22 13.64
N SER A 129 14.94 -14.55 14.00
CA SER A 129 14.92 -13.61 15.12
C SER A 129 14.01 -12.40 14.83
N ASP A 130 13.45 -11.77 15.87
CA ASP A 130 12.63 -10.56 15.69
C ASP A 130 13.43 -9.40 15.08
N GLU A 131 14.72 -9.33 15.36
CA GLU A 131 15.63 -8.35 14.77
C GLU A 131 15.77 -8.57 13.26
N ASP A 132 16.04 -9.80 12.83
CA ASP A 132 16.13 -10.15 11.41
C ASP A 132 14.81 -9.95 10.68
N LYS A 133 13.68 -10.32 11.31
CA LYS A 133 12.33 -10.05 10.75
C LYS A 133 12.10 -8.57 10.49
N THR A 134 12.53 -7.73 11.43
CA THR A 134 12.39 -6.27 11.30
C THR A 134 13.19 -5.74 10.09
N ILE A 135 14.44 -6.22 9.95
CA ILE A 135 15.30 -5.83 8.81
C ILE A 135 14.71 -6.32 7.49
N ILE A 136 14.26 -7.57 7.43
CA ILE A 136 13.67 -8.16 6.23
C ILE A 136 12.38 -7.44 5.86
N ALA A 137 11.51 -7.18 6.83
CA ALA A 137 10.26 -6.46 6.59
C ALA A 137 10.51 -5.04 6.06
N GLY A 138 11.49 -4.32 6.63
CA GLY A 138 11.91 -3.02 6.14
C GLY A 138 12.39 -3.06 4.70
N LEU A 139 13.21 -4.04 4.34
CA LEU A 139 13.68 -4.20 2.97
C LEU A 139 12.53 -4.43 1.97
N TYR A 140 11.59 -5.32 2.29
CA TYR A 140 10.42 -5.56 1.43
C TYR A 140 9.52 -4.33 1.34
N GLN A 141 9.34 -3.60 2.44
CA GLN A 141 8.63 -2.33 2.44
C GLN A 141 9.29 -1.31 1.51
N ASP A 142 10.62 -1.15 1.59
CA ASP A 142 11.37 -0.24 0.73
C ASP A 142 11.24 -0.61 -0.75
N ILE A 143 11.30 -1.90 -1.09
CA ILE A 143 11.10 -2.41 -2.45
C ILE A 143 9.68 -2.06 -2.93
N PHE A 144 8.66 -2.35 -2.10
CA PHE A 144 7.27 -2.07 -2.42
C PHE A 144 7.04 -0.58 -2.66
N MET A 145 7.43 0.25 -1.70
CA MET A 145 7.26 1.71 -1.77
C MET A 145 8.09 2.33 -2.90
N GLY A 146 9.27 1.79 -3.16
CA GLY A 146 10.13 2.19 -4.29
C GLY A 146 9.46 1.94 -5.64
N LEU A 147 8.84 0.78 -5.82
CA LEU A 147 8.11 0.43 -7.05
C LEU A 147 6.88 1.33 -7.24
N ILE A 148 6.06 1.51 -6.20
CA ILE A 148 4.90 2.42 -6.22
C ILE A 148 5.36 3.84 -6.59
N THR A 149 6.40 4.35 -5.93
CA THR A 149 6.94 5.69 -6.19
C THR A 149 7.39 5.84 -7.64
N ARG A 150 8.10 4.85 -8.17
CA ARG A 150 8.55 4.85 -9.55
C ARG A 150 7.37 4.86 -10.53
N TYR A 151 6.40 3.98 -10.31
CA TYR A 151 5.21 3.87 -11.14
C TYR A 151 4.40 5.17 -11.17
N MET A 152 4.17 5.78 -10.01
CA MET A 152 3.49 7.07 -9.89
C MET A 152 4.28 8.22 -10.56
N ARG A 153 5.60 8.27 -10.35
CA ARG A 153 6.46 9.29 -10.95
C ARG A 153 6.48 9.24 -12.47
N GLU A 154 6.43 8.04 -13.03
CA GLU A 154 6.36 7.78 -14.48
C GLU A 154 4.92 7.84 -14.99
N ARG A 155 4.01 8.45 -14.22
CA ARG A 155 2.60 8.69 -14.57
C ARG A 155 1.82 7.42 -14.89
N MET A 156 2.24 6.27 -14.35
CA MET A 156 1.63 4.96 -14.60
C MET A 156 1.58 4.60 -16.11
N GLU A 157 2.56 5.08 -16.91
CA GLU A 157 2.60 4.82 -18.36
C GLU A 157 3.21 3.45 -18.69
N GLN A 158 3.95 2.87 -17.74
CA GLN A 158 4.54 1.54 -17.93
C GLN A 158 3.46 0.46 -17.79
N ASN A 159 3.65 -0.62 -18.55
CA ASN A 159 2.76 -1.79 -18.39
C ASN A 159 3.09 -2.49 -17.05
N PRO A 160 2.13 -2.61 -16.11
CA PRO A 160 2.35 -3.25 -14.82
C PRO A 160 2.85 -4.70 -14.95
N GLU A 161 2.36 -5.46 -15.93
CA GLU A 161 2.74 -6.87 -16.10
C GLU A 161 4.19 -7.02 -16.56
N GLU A 162 4.68 -6.12 -17.43
CA GLU A 162 6.08 -6.12 -17.86
C GLU A 162 7.01 -5.75 -16.72
N LEU A 163 6.65 -4.73 -15.93
CA LEU A 163 7.37 -4.36 -14.72
C LEU A 163 7.50 -5.54 -13.77
N LEU A 164 6.38 -6.17 -13.44
CA LEU A 164 6.34 -7.30 -12.51
C LEU A 164 7.09 -8.52 -13.03
N LYS A 165 7.05 -8.79 -14.33
CA LYS A 165 7.85 -9.87 -14.94
C LYS A 165 9.35 -9.67 -14.70
N ILE A 166 9.84 -8.44 -14.85
CA ILE A 166 11.27 -8.13 -14.63
C ILE A 166 11.59 -8.23 -13.12
N TYR A 167 10.78 -7.59 -12.26
CA TYR A 167 11.00 -7.64 -10.81
C TYR A 167 10.87 -9.06 -10.27
N GLY A 168 9.86 -9.82 -10.70
CA GLY A 168 9.67 -11.22 -10.31
C GLY A 168 10.87 -12.08 -10.71
N SER A 169 11.40 -11.93 -11.91
CA SER A 169 12.57 -12.70 -12.34
C SER A 169 13.80 -12.49 -11.45
N ILE A 170 13.89 -11.33 -10.78
CA ILE A 170 14.99 -10.98 -9.87
C ILE A 170 14.67 -11.42 -8.44
N LEU A 171 13.42 -11.24 -7.99
CA LEU A 171 13.05 -11.30 -6.58
C LEU A 171 12.34 -12.60 -6.16
N GLU A 172 11.66 -13.30 -7.10
CA GLU A 172 10.86 -14.51 -6.80
C GLU A 172 11.65 -15.71 -6.26
N LYS A 173 12.95 -15.76 -6.53
CA LYS A 173 13.79 -16.90 -6.08
C LYS A 173 14.31 -16.75 -4.65
N ASP A 174 14.11 -15.61 -4.00
CA ASP A 174 14.99 -15.23 -2.90
C ASP A 174 14.41 -15.24 -1.49
N THR A 175 13.08 -15.20 -1.26
CA THR A 175 12.57 -15.07 0.11
C THR A 175 12.90 -16.32 0.96
N ALA A 176 12.50 -17.50 0.50
CA ALA A 176 12.80 -18.75 1.22
C ALA A 176 14.32 -19.06 1.24
N TYR A 177 15.03 -18.71 0.17
CA TYR A 177 16.47 -18.84 0.09
C TYR A 177 17.18 -17.86 1.03
N GLY A 178 16.77 -16.60 1.04
CA GLY A 178 17.28 -15.57 1.93
C GLY A 178 17.06 -15.91 3.40
N LEU A 179 15.85 -16.33 3.77
CA LEU A 179 15.53 -16.77 5.14
C LEU A 179 16.39 -17.97 5.57
N ARG A 180 16.56 -18.96 4.68
CA ARG A 180 17.45 -20.12 4.98
C ARG A 180 18.88 -19.70 5.22
N ARG A 181 19.42 -18.76 4.44
CA ARG A 181 20.79 -18.28 4.62
C ARG A 181 20.98 -17.48 5.90
N ILE A 182 19.97 -16.78 6.35
CA ILE A 182 20.00 -16.07 7.64
C ILE A 182 19.99 -17.07 8.79
N CYS A 183 19.13 -18.10 8.73
CA CYS A 183 19.01 -19.11 9.79
C CYS A 183 20.17 -20.11 9.81
N TRP A 184 20.80 -20.41 8.65
CA TRP A 184 21.93 -21.35 8.51
C TRP A 184 23.05 -20.73 7.64
N PRO A 185 23.81 -19.76 8.18
CA PRO A 185 24.85 -19.06 7.44
C PRO A 185 26.00 -19.96 6.97
N ASP A 186 26.18 -21.15 7.59
CA ASP A 186 27.30 -22.06 7.35
C ASP A 186 26.99 -23.26 6.45
N ASP A 187 25.77 -23.40 5.90
CA ASP A 187 25.51 -24.41 4.89
C ASP A 187 26.24 -24.05 3.60
N GLY A 188 27.50 -24.43 3.56
CA GLY A 188 28.47 -24.15 2.51
C GLY A 188 27.95 -24.40 1.11
N VAL A 189 27.34 -23.39 0.52
CA VAL A 189 27.24 -23.28 -0.92
C VAL A 189 28.55 -22.69 -1.42
N LYS A 190 29.49 -23.57 -1.73
CA LYS A 190 30.60 -23.28 -2.61
C LYS A 190 30.14 -23.18 -4.06
#